data_0a4375c7b5fbfc4ebe2fab4184c1d4af
#
_entry.id   0a4375c7b5fbfc4ebe2fab4184c1d4af
#
_cell.length_a   1.000
_cell.length_b   1.000
_cell.length_c   1.000
_cell.angle_alpha   90.00
_cell.angle_beta   90.00
_cell.angle_gamma   90.00
#
_symmetry.space_group_name_H-M   'P 1'
#
loop_
_entity.id
_entity.type
_entity.pdbx_description
1 polymer ?
#
loop_
_entity_poly.entity_id
_entity_poly.type
_entity_poly.pdbx_seq_one_letter_code
_entity_poly.pdbx_strand_id
1 'polypeptide(L)'
;MNKDKLITSLKKIVKPYIQDEEAFENLSEETDFINDLKINSANLVDVILDVEDEFDIEIDNDSMEKMLSVKAAIEIIETKLA
;
A
#
# COMPACT_ATOMS: atom_id res chain seq x y z
N MET A 1 -1.52 -13.41 -8.34
CA MET A 1 -1.71 -12.07 -8.91
C MET A 1 -0.34 -11.48 -9.24
N ASN A 2 -0.18 -10.83 -10.40
CA ASN A 2 1.13 -10.28 -10.75
C ASN A 2 1.35 -8.90 -10.11
N LYS A 3 2.60 -8.43 -10.14
CA LYS A 3 2.96 -7.16 -9.50
C LYS A 3 2.24 -5.96 -10.11
N ASP A 4 2.05 -5.96 -11.42
CA ASP A 4 1.37 -4.84 -12.08
C ASP A 4 -0.06 -4.68 -11.59
N LYS A 5 -0.77 -5.78 -11.39
CA LYS A 5 -2.13 -5.74 -10.86
C LYS A 5 -2.14 -5.31 -9.41
N LEU A 6 -1.16 -5.74 -8.63
CA LEU A 6 -1.04 -5.32 -7.23
C LEU A 6 -0.77 -3.82 -7.13
N ILE A 7 0.13 -3.31 -7.97
CA ILE A 7 0.42 -1.87 -7.99
C ILE A 7 -0.82 -1.08 -8.40
N THR A 8 -1.55 -1.54 -9.41
CA THR A 8 -2.78 -0.89 -9.86
C THR A 8 -3.81 -0.82 -8.73
N SER A 9 -3.98 -1.93 -8.00
CA SER A 9 -4.90 -1.98 -6.87
C SER A 9 -4.46 -1.04 -5.74
N LEU A 10 -3.15 -1.02 -5.45
CA LEU A 10 -2.62 -0.13 -4.42
C LEU A 10 -2.80 1.33 -4.79
N LYS A 11 -2.59 1.69 -6.06
CA LYS A 11 -2.83 3.05 -6.54
C LYS A 11 -4.27 3.48 -6.29
N LYS A 12 -5.20 2.61 -6.61
CA LYS A 12 -6.62 2.87 -6.41
C LYS A 12 -6.95 3.08 -4.93
N ILE A 13 -6.34 2.26 -4.08
CA ILE A 13 -6.58 2.31 -2.64
C ILE A 13 -6.02 3.58 -2.03
N VAL A 14 -4.79 3.97 -2.39
CA VAL A 14 -4.11 5.12 -1.75
C VAL A 14 -4.56 6.46 -2.30
N LYS A 15 -5.17 6.49 -3.48
CA LYS A 15 -5.54 7.75 -4.14
C LYS A 15 -6.27 8.74 -3.24
N PRO A 16 -7.26 8.33 -2.43
CA PRO A 16 -7.97 9.28 -1.56
C PRO A 16 -7.11 9.87 -0.45
N TYR A 17 -5.97 9.28 -0.16
CA TYR A 17 -5.15 9.64 0.99
C TYR A 17 -3.86 10.40 0.63
N ILE A 18 -3.48 10.41 -0.64
CA ILE A 18 -2.22 11.03 -1.06
C ILE A 18 -2.30 12.55 -1.01
N GLN A 19 -1.15 13.19 -0.76
CA GLN A 19 -1.02 14.63 -0.77
C GLN A 19 -0.02 15.10 -1.84
N ASP A 20 0.67 14.16 -2.49
CA ASP A 20 1.63 14.47 -3.56
C ASP A 20 1.23 13.70 -4.81
N GLU A 21 0.57 14.41 -5.74
CA GLU A 21 0.08 13.78 -6.96
C GLU A 21 1.20 13.39 -7.91
N GLU A 22 2.30 14.14 -7.91
CA GLU A 22 3.44 13.82 -8.75
C GLU A 22 4.05 12.47 -8.33
N ALA A 23 4.25 12.27 -7.04
CA ALA A 23 4.75 11.00 -6.52
C ALA A 23 3.78 9.86 -6.85
N PHE A 24 2.47 10.14 -6.80
CA PHE A 24 1.45 9.16 -7.14
C PHE A 24 1.54 8.73 -8.62
N GLU A 25 1.72 9.69 -9.51
CA GLU A 25 1.85 9.39 -10.94
C GLU A 25 3.10 8.57 -11.24
N ASN A 26 4.16 8.76 -10.46
CA ASN A 26 5.43 8.05 -10.61
C ASN A 26 5.54 6.86 -9.65
N LEU A 27 4.43 6.41 -9.09
CA LEU A 27 4.42 5.32 -8.11
C LEU A 27 5.06 4.06 -8.66
N SER A 28 5.97 3.49 -7.88
CA SER A 28 6.68 2.27 -8.20
C SER A 28 6.89 1.46 -6.92
N GLU A 29 7.59 0.33 -7.03
CA GLU A 29 7.90 -0.48 -5.87
C GLU A 29 8.75 0.26 -4.84
N GLU A 30 9.52 1.24 -5.28
CA GLU A 30 10.39 2.03 -4.41
C GLU A 30 9.67 3.18 -3.70
N THR A 31 8.42 3.45 -4.07
CA THR A 31 7.66 4.55 -3.49
C THR A 31 7.35 4.28 -2.02
N ASP A 32 7.63 5.26 -1.18
CA ASP A 32 7.34 5.22 0.25
C ASP A 32 5.98 5.88 0.50
N PHE A 33 5.12 5.24 1.26
CA PHE A 33 3.78 5.77 1.52
C PHE A 33 3.81 7.08 2.29
N ILE A 34 4.70 7.20 3.24
CA ILE A 34 4.76 8.37 4.12
C ILE A 34 5.66 9.46 3.53
N ASN A 35 6.87 9.08 3.10
CA ASN A 35 7.85 10.06 2.64
C ASN A 35 7.59 10.57 1.23
N ASP A 36 7.12 9.70 0.33
CA ASP A 36 6.90 10.06 -1.07
C ASP A 36 5.47 10.50 -1.34
N LEU A 37 4.49 9.70 -0.93
CA LEU A 37 3.08 10.01 -1.18
C LEU A 37 2.51 10.97 -0.14
N LYS A 38 3.25 11.23 0.92
CA LYS A 38 2.84 12.14 2.00
C LYS A 38 1.55 11.70 2.70
N ILE A 39 1.34 10.39 2.79
CA ILE A 39 0.20 9.86 3.51
C ILE A 39 0.47 10.00 5.01
N ASN A 40 -0.49 10.56 5.73
CA ASN A 40 -0.40 10.68 7.19
C ASN A 40 -0.37 9.28 7.80
N SER A 41 0.45 9.06 8.83
CA SER A 41 0.56 7.74 9.44
C SER A 41 -0.76 7.24 10.02
N ALA A 42 -1.64 8.13 10.48
CA ALA A 42 -2.97 7.74 10.91
C ALA A 42 -3.83 7.24 9.74
N ASN A 43 -3.67 7.86 8.57
CA ASN A 43 -4.38 7.42 7.36
C ASN A 43 -3.81 6.13 6.79
N LEU A 44 -2.53 5.85 7.07
CA LEU A 44 -1.92 4.61 6.60
C LEU A 44 -2.61 3.38 7.19
N VAL A 45 -3.12 3.48 8.42
CA VAL A 45 -3.92 2.41 9.01
C VAL A 45 -5.18 2.16 8.17
N ASP A 46 -5.83 3.22 7.72
CA ASP A 46 -7.00 3.10 6.86
C ASP A 46 -6.64 2.46 5.51
N VAL A 47 -5.49 2.82 4.95
CA VAL A 47 -4.99 2.19 3.72
C VAL A 47 -4.81 0.69 3.91
N ILE A 48 -4.23 0.29 5.04
CA ILE A 48 -4.00 -1.13 5.33
C ILE A 48 -5.33 -1.87 5.47
N LEU A 49 -6.32 -1.26 6.13
CA LEU A 49 -7.65 -1.86 6.25
C LEU A 49 -8.30 -2.02 4.87
N ASP A 50 -8.14 -1.04 4.00
CA ASP A 50 -8.66 -1.12 2.63
C ASP A 50 -7.97 -2.25 1.85
N VAL A 51 -6.67 -2.45 2.07
CA VAL A 51 -5.93 -3.55 1.46
C VAL A 51 -6.49 -4.90 1.93
N GLU A 52 -6.77 -5.03 3.21
CA GLU A 52 -7.35 -6.26 3.75
C GLU A 52 -8.69 -6.57 3.08
N ASP A 53 -9.52 -5.55 2.90
CA ASP A 53 -10.82 -5.71 2.27
C ASP A 53 -10.70 -6.05 0.78
N GLU A 54 -9.80 -5.37 0.07
CA GLU A 54 -9.63 -5.56 -1.37
C GLU A 54 -9.15 -6.96 -1.72
N PHE A 55 -8.23 -7.50 -0.92
CA PHE A 55 -7.61 -8.80 -1.20
C PHE A 55 -8.16 -9.93 -0.33
N ASP A 56 -9.09 -9.63 0.57
CA ASP A 56 -9.67 -10.61 1.51
C ASP A 56 -8.59 -11.34 2.30
N ILE A 57 -7.71 -10.56 2.92
CA ILE A 57 -6.60 -11.07 3.73
C ILE A 57 -6.59 -10.39 5.09
N GLU A 58 -5.88 -10.99 6.05
CA GLU A 58 -5.67 -10.38 7.35
C GLU A 58 -4.20 -9.96 7.46
N ILE A 59 -3.98 -8.72 7.92
CA ILE A 59 -2.64 -8.19 8.12
C ILE A 59 -2.44 -8.00 9.62
N ASP A 60 -1.48 -8.73 10.20
CA ASP A 60 -1.20 -8.62 11.62
C ASP A 60 -0.41 -7.34 11.94
N ASN A 61 -0.27 -7.04 13.23
CA ASN A 61 0.41 -5.82 13.65
C ASN A 61 1.87 -5.75 13.19
N ASP A 62 2.58 -6.88 13.23
CA ASP A 62 3.96 -6.92 12.79
C ASP A 62 4.09 -6.61 11.31
N SER A 63 3.21 -7.17 10.49
CA SER A 63 3.18 -6.89 9.05
C SER A 63 2.78 -5.45 8.79
N MET A 64 1.80 -4.94 9.54
CA MET A 64 1.34 -3.56 9.42
C MET A 64 2.50 -2.57 9.63
N GLU A 65 3.33 -2.81 10.63
CA GLU A 65 4.46 -1.95 10.92
C GLU A 65 5.51 -1.94 9.81
N LYS A 66 5.55 -2.99 9.00
CA LYS A 66 6.49 -3.11 7.88
C LYS A 66 5.95 -2.52 6.58
N MET A 67 4.65 -2.23 6.50
CA MET A 67 4.01 -1.74 5.27
C MET A 67 4.21 -0.23 5.09
N LEU A 68 5.46 0.19 4.97
CA LEU A 68 5.80 1.60 4.81
C LEU A 68 6.14 1.97 3.36
N SER A 69 6.23 0.98 2.48
CA SER A 69 6.53 1.21 1.07
C SER A 69 5.68 0.30 0.21
N VAL A 70 5.60 0.63 -1.09
CA VAL A 70 4.86 -0.19 -2.06
C VAL A 70 5.45 -1.60 -2.11
N LYS A 71 6.77 -1.71 -2.13
CA LYS A 71 7.43 -3.02 -2.17
C LYS A 71 7.06 -3.87 -0.96
N ALA A 72 7.11 -3.29 0.23
CA ALA A 72 6.76 -4.02 1.45
C ALA A 72 5.29 -4.47 1.42
N ALA A 73 4.40 -3.60 0.95
CA ALA A 73 2.99 -3.94 0.81
C ALA A 73 2.79 -5.11 -0.14
N ILE A 74 3.46 -5.08 -1.29
CA ILE A 74 3.36 -6.14 -2.29
C ILE A 74 3.84 -7.47 -1.70
N GLU A 75 4.97 -7.48 -1.02
CA GLU A 75 5.53 -8.68 -0.42
C GLU A 75 4.58 -9.28 0.62
N ILE A 76 3.98 -8.45 1.45
CA ILE A 76 3.04 -8.90 2.47
C ILE A 76 1.78 -9.45 1.82
N ILE A 77 1.23 -8.76 0.83
CA ILE A 77 0.04 -9.22 0.12
C ILE A 77 0.30 -10.58 -0.55
N GLU A 78 1.41 -10.70 -1.25
CA GLU A 78 1.76 -11.95 -1.93
C GLU A 78 1.90 -13.10 -0.93
N THR A 79 2.53 -12.84 0.21
CA THR A 79 2.68 -13.85 1.27
C THR A 79 1.32 -14.30 1.81
N LYS A 80 0.40 -13.37 2.00
CA LYS A 80 -0.93 -13.68 2.53
C LYS A 80 -1.82 -14.39 1.51
N LEU A 81 -1.61 -14.13 0.23
CA LEU A 81 -2.37 -14.78 -0.85
C LEU A 81 -1.84 -16.15 -1.22
N ALA A 82 -0.60 -16.43 -0.86
CA ALA A 82 0.05 -17.71 -1.19
C ALA A 82 -0.56 -18.91 -0.44
#